data_6863c62f34a2fbfb33c03072f032ed4a
#
_entry.id   6863c62f34a2fbfb33c03072f032ed4a
#
_cell.length_a   1.000
_cell.length_b   1.000
_cell.length_c   1.000
_cell.angle_alpha   90.00
_cell.angle_beta   90.00
_cell.angle_gamma   90.00
#
_symmetry.space_group_name_H-M   'P 1'
#
loop_
_entity.id
_entity.type
_entity.pdbx_description
1 polymer ?
#
loop_
_entity_poly.entity_id
_entity_poly.type
_entity_poly.pdbx_seq_one_letter_code
_entity_poly.pdbx_strand_id
1 'polypeptide(L)'
;NHMHYFDASLKNLRYALAYDDYHIKSSKNFQKTEVTIRTDVLDTLADALRSIPCQILLSGTLEVHDSFKHLKYWFGDYDFKTTVMNNTEMYNDIKLFIPNDISSYDPKDDNYIVDILDYIALYLSETNSKLIVIFSNYELLDKVYSFTEDIELFEQIPVLRQSHNSNNEKLLNQYNQLSQCLLLGTYTFTEGINLVSDKDKTLMLTKLPFPVPKGDSFRDFYTTDLPEAVIHFRQIIGRVKRSSEDKGVVLLFDDRIMTKPYKNAFLKYFPEENVIHDTRETFKALLFGL
;
A
#
# COMPACT_ATOMS: atom_id res chain seq x y z
N ASN A 1 -0.16 -19.84 32.63
CA ASN A 1 -0.18 -19.11 31.34
C ASN A 1 1.01 -19.47 30.42
N HIS A 2 2.22 -19.79 30.92
CA HIS A 2 3.36 -20.16 30.07
C HIS A 2 3.20 -21.55 29.40
N MET A 3 2.55 -22.51 30.08
CA MET A 3 2.35 -23.86 29.51
C MET A 3 1.44 -23.87 28.28
N HIS A 4 0.39 -23.06 28.24
CA HIS A 4 -0.50 -22.97 27.07
C HIS A 4 0.19 -22.42 25.84
N TYR A 5 1.11 -21.46 26.00
CA TYR A 5 1.91 -20.94 24.89
C TYR A 5 2.90 -21.98 24.35
N PHE A 6 3.48 -22.78 25.23
CA PHE A 6 4.43 -23.82 24.86
C PHE A 6 3.74 -24.96 24.08
N ASP A 7 2.56 -25.39 24.50
CA ASP A 7 1.77 -26.43 23.85
C ASP A 7 1.27 -25.98 22.46
N ALA A 8 0.83 -24.73 22.32
CA ALA A 8 0.44 -24.15 21.02
C ALA A 8 1.64 -24.08 20.07
N SER A 9 2.81 -23.68 20.56
CA SER A 9 4.03 -23.60 19.76
C SER A 9 4.52 -24.98 19.32
N LEU A 10 4.44 -25.99 20.18
CA LEU A 10 4.76 -27.39 19.86
C LEU A 10 3.79 -27.99 18.83
N LYS A 11 2.50 -27.66 18.95
CA LYS A 11 1.49 -28.11 17.99
C LYS A 11 1.75 -27.50 16.60
N ASN A 12 2.05 -26.19 16.52
CA ASN A 12 2.41 -25.51 15.30
C ASN A 12 3.71 -26.04 14.70
N LEU A 13 4.70 -26.34 15.53
CA LEU A 13 5.95 -26.96 15.08
C LEU A 13 5.73 -28.36 14.49
N ARG A 14 4.93 -29.20 15.16
CA ARG A 14 4.57 -30.53 14.65
C ARG A 14 3.80 -30.44 13.36
N TYR A 15 2.90 -29.46 13.24
CA TYR A 15 2.15 -29.21 12.00
C TYR A 15 3.10 -28.79 10.87
N ALA A 16 4.01 -27.85 11.13
CA ALA A 16 4.98 -27.38 10.14
C ALA A 16 5.95 -28.50 9.69
N LEU A 17 6.41 -29.36 10.60
CA LEU A 17 7.31 -30.48 10.28
C LEU A 17 6.62 -31.67 9.60
N ALA A 18 5.30 -31.68 9.52
CA ALA A 18 4.53 -32.71 8.80
C ALA A 18 4.49 -32.45 7.28
N TYR A 19 4.95 -31.29 6.81
CA TYR A 19 5.06 -30.95 5.40
C TYR A 19 6.48 -31.20 4.91
N ASP A 20 6.63 -31.81 3.74
CA ASP A 20 7.94 -32.13 3.14
C ASP A 20 8.73 -30.89 2.66
N ASP A 21 8.04 -29.77 2.43
CA ASP A 21 8.65 -28.48 2.06
C ASP A 21 8.52 -27.44 3.20
N TYR A 22 9.59 -27.28 3.96
CA TYR A 22 9.66 -26.23 4.97
C TYR A 22 10.98 -25.47 4.91
N HIS A 23 10.91 -24.16 5.10
CA HIS A 23 12.09 -23.30 5.19
C HIS A 23 12.34 -22.88 6.63
N ILE A 24 13.55 -23.12 7.13
CA ILE A 24 13.98 -22.72 8.46
C ILE A 24 14.85 -21.46 8.33
N LYS A 25 14.43 -20.36 8.95
CA LYS A 25 15.27 -19.17 9.16
C LYS A 25 15.57 -19.02 10.64
N SER A 26 16.85 -18.86 10.99
CA SER A 26 17.25 -18.46 12.34
C SER A 26 17.80 -17.05 12.34
N SER A 27 17.32 -16.20 13.24
CA SER A 27 17.91 -14.90 13.51
C SER A 27 18.38 -14.83 14.96
N LYS A 28 19.59 -14.30 15.18
CA LYS A 28 20.11 -14.03 16.52
C LYS A 28 20.13 -12.53 16.77
N ASN A 29 19.34 -12.07 17.70
CA ASN A 29 19.53 -10.77 18.35
C ASN A 29 20.13 -10.99 19.74
N PHE A 30 20.81 -9.97 20.28
CA PHE A 30 21.60 -10.04 21.53
C PHE A 30 20.88 -10.66 22.73
N GLN A 31 19.56 -10.82 22.70
CA GLN A 31 18.74 -11.36 23.80
C GLN A 31 17.77 -12.47 23.40
N LYS A 32 17.64 -12.81 22.11
CA LYS A 32 16.64 -13.77 21.64
C LYS A 32 17.11 -14.50 20.39
N THR A 33 16.98 -15.82 20.41
CA THR A 33 17.10 -16.62 19.18
C THR A 33 15.70 -16.90 18.68
N GLU A 34 15.36 -16.43 17.49
CA GLU A 34 14.08 -16.71 16.86
C GLU A 34 14.31 -17.69 15.71
N VAL A 35 13.54 -18.78 15.72
CA VAL A 35 13.52 -19.77 14.66
C VAL A 35 12.15 -19.69 14.00
N THR A 36 12.12 -19.26 12.74
CA THR A 36 10.89 -19.23 11.95
C THR A 36 10.89 -20.41 11.01
N ILE A 37 9.89 -21.28 11.14
CA ILE A 37 9.63 -22.36 10.19
C ILE A 37 8.45 -21.94 9.33
N ARG A 38 8.67 -21.88 8.03
CA ARG A 38 7.61 -21.61 7.04
C ARG A 38 7.37 -22.87 6.23
N THR A 39 6.11 -23.22 6.10
CA THR A 39 5.65 -24.22 5.14
C THR A 39 5.07 -23.47 3.94
N ASP A 40 5.23 -24.00 2.74
CA ASP A 40 4.50 -23.50 1.60
C ASP A 40 3.04 -23.95 1.70
N VAL A 41 2.18 -23.01 2.11
CA VAL A 41 0.76 -23.30 2.34
C VAL A 41 -0.07 -23.18 1.05
N LEU A 42 0.55 -22.72 -0.04
CA LEU A 42 -0.17 -22.43 -1.29
C LEU A 42 -0.76 -23.69 -1.90
N ASP A 43 -0.02 -24.79 -1.92
CA ASP A 43 -0.52 -26.06 -2.43
C ASP A 43 -1.68 -26.60 -1.59
N THR A 44 -1.59 -26.45 -0.26
CA THR A 44 -2.66 -26.84 0.65
C THR A 44 -3.93 -26.01 0.44
N LEU A 45 -3.79 -24.71 0.20
CA LEU A 45 -4.91 -23.83 -0.12
C LEU A 45 -5.53 -24.20 -1.47
N ALA A 46 -4.70 -24.42 -2.48
CA ALA A 46 -5.14 -24.84 -3.81
C ALA A 46 -5.91 -26.18 -3.76
N ASP A 47 -5.42 -27.16 -3.00
CA ASP A 47 -6.08 -28.45 -2.81
C ASP A 47 -7.40 -28.33 -2.04
N ALA A 48 -7.43 -27.51 -1.00
CA ALA A 48 -8.66 -27.21 -0.26
C ALA A 48 -9.71 -26.55 -1.16
N LEU A 49 -9.30 -25.59 -1.99
CA LEU A 49 -10.19 -24.94 -2.95
C LEU A 49 -10.70 -25.91 -4.01
N ARG A 50 -9.85 -26.83 -4.54
CA ARG A 50 -10.28 -27.86 -5.52
C ARG A 50 -11.37 -28.77 -4.99
N SER A 51 -11.48 -28.95 -3.69
CA SER A 51 -12.55 -29.74 -3.07
C SER A 51 -13.93 -29.09 -3.11
N ILE A 52 -14.00 -27.78 -3.41
CA ILE A 52 -15.25 -27.01 -3.46
C ILE A 52 -15.84 -27.11 -4.87
N PRO A 53 -17.06 -27.65 -5.05
CA PRO A 53 -17.63 -27.96 -6.37
C PRO A 53 -17.85 -26.74 -7.28
N CYS A 54 -18.09 -25.56 -6.70
CA CYS A 54 -18.32 -24.31 -7.42
C CYS A 54 -17.70 -23.15 -6.65
N GLN A 55 -16.86 -22.36 -7.34
CA GLN A 55 -16.16 -21.24 -6.73
C GLN A 55 -16.30 -20.00 -7.62
N ILE A 56 -16.56 -18.86 -7.00
CA ILE A 56 -16.62 -17.57 -7.67
C ILE A 56 -15.67 -16.62 -6.93
N LEU A 57 -14.61 -16.17 -7.61
CA LEU A 57 -13.69 -15.17 -7.11
C LEU A 57 -14.09 -13.81 -7.68
N LEU A 58 -14.39 -12.85 -6.82
CA LEU A 58 -14.80 -11.51 -7.22
C LEU A 58 -13.84 -10.47 -6.62
N SER A 59 -13.32 -9.60 -7.45
CA SER A 59 -12.53 -8.43 -7.00
C SER A 59 -12.46 -7.39 -8.10
N GLY A 60 -12.36 -6.12 -7.71
CA GLY A 60 -12.11 -5.01 -8.63
C GLY A 60 -10.67 -4.93 -9.18
N THR A 61 -9.76 -5.77 -8.70
CA THR A 61 -8.31 -5.64 -8.98
C THR A 61 -7.62 -6.94 -9.37
N LEU A 62 -8.34 -8.05 -9.57
CA LEU A 62 -7.75 -9.36 -9.88
C LEU A 62 -7.06 -9.42 -11.24
N GLU A 63 -7.52 -8.64 -12.20
CA GLU A 63 -6.91 -8.59 -13.53
C GLU A 63 -5.67 -7.67 -13.48
N VAL A 64 -4.54 -8.15 -14.01
CA VAL A 64 -3.30 -7.38 -14.17
C VAL A 64 -2.74 -7.62 -15.57
N HIS A 65 -2.47 -6.56 -16.33
CA HIS A 65 -1.98 -6.64 -17.70
C HIS A 65 -2.87 -7.46 -18.65
N ASP A 66 -4.20 -7.26 -18.55
CA ASP A 66 -5.18 -8.01 -19.32
C ASP A 66 -5.04 -9.53 -19.11
N SER A 67 -4.58 -9.93 -17.94
CA SER A 67 -4.21 -11.30 -17.63
C SER A 67 -4.51 -11.67 -16.17
N PHE A 68 -4.79 -12.96 -15.98
CA PHE A 68 -4.96 -13.58 -14.67
C PHE A 68 -3.83 -14.60 -14.38
N LYS A 69 -2.73 -14.57 -15.15
CA LYS A 69 -1.64 -15.55 -15.03
C LYS A 69 -1.00 -15.59 -13.65
N HIS A 70 -0.94 -14.43 -12.96
CA HIS A 70 -0.41 -14.34 -11.59
C HIS A 70 -1.24 -15.15 -10.58
N LEU A 71 -2.52 -15.43 -10.85
CA LEU A 71 -3.35 -16.27 -9.99
C LEU A 71 -2.84 -17.72 -9.93
N LYS A 72 -2.12 -18.19 -10.95
CA LYS A 72 -1.48 -19.49 -10.92
C LYS A 72 -0.47 -19.65 -9.79
N TYR A 73 0.18 -18.55 -9.39
CA TYR A 73 1.08 -18.55 -8.25
C TYR A 73 0.34 -18.85 -6.94
N TRP A 74 -0.90 -18.36 -6.80
CA TRP A 74 -1.70 -18.50 -5.57
C TRP A 74 -2.53 -19.76 -5.54
N PHE A 75 -3.00 -20.22 -6.70
CA PHE A 75 -4.00 -21.31 -6.82
C PHE A 75 -3.48 -22.52 -7.58
N GLY A 76 -2.19 -22.53 -7.99
CA GLY A 76 -1.63 -23.57 -8.85
C GLY A 76 -2.24 -23.55 -10.26
N ASP A 77 -2.14 -24.66 -10.99
CA ASP A 77 -2.71 -24.80 -12.34
C ASP A 77 -4.25 -25.01 -12.30
N TYR A 78 -4.93 -23.98 -11.81
CA TYR A 78 -6.39 -23.94 -11.82
C TYR A 78 -6.87 -23.33 -13.14
N ASP A 79 -7.84 -23.98 -13.80
CA ASP A 79 -8.46 -23.46 -15.01
C ASP A 79 -9.62 -22.53 -14.63
N PHE A 80 -9.35 -21.22 -14.58
CA PHE A 80 -10.34 -20.21 -14.28
C PHE A 80 -11.08 -19.78 -15.54
N LYS A 81 -12.40 -19.89 -15.54
CA LYS A 81 -13.23 -19.13 -16.47
C LYS A 81 -13.29 -17.69 -16.01
N THR A 82 -12.62 -16.80 -16.73
CA THR A 82 -12.49 -15.39 -16.35
C THR A 82 -13.47 -14.51 -17.12
N THR A 83 -14.02 -13.52 -16.44
CA THR A 83 -14.83 -12.47 -17.04
C THR A 83 -14.39 -11.13 -16.46
N VAL A 84 -14.02 -10.19 -17.31
CA VAL A 84 -13.69 -8.81 -16.92
C VAL A 84 -14.88 -7.93 -17.22
N MET A 85 -15.39 -7.28 -16.18
CA MET A 85 -16.33 -6.18 -16.34
C MET A 85 -15.50 -4.88 -16.35
N ASN A 86 -15.26 -4.33 -17.52
CA ASN A 86 -14.47 -3.11 -17.66
C ASN A 86 -15.21 -1.94 -17.02
N ASN A 87 -14.66 -1.43 -15.94
CA ASN A 87 -15.01 -0.13 -15.40
C ASN A 87 -13.86 0.85 -15.70
N THR A 88 -13.77 1.25 -16.96
CA THR A 88 -12.74 2.22 -17.41
C THR A 88 -12.94 3.60 -16.80
N GLU A 89 -14.11 3.88 -16.23
CA GLU A 89 -14.44 5.17 -15.62
C GLU A 89 -13.88 5.32 -14.19
N MET A 90 -13.41 4.22 -13.57
CA MET A 90 -12.99 4.26 -12.17
C MET A 90 -11.87 5.26 -11.90
N TYR A 91 -10.98 5.49 -12.87
CA TYR A 91 -9.82 6.37 -12.72
C TYR A 91 -9.94 7.71 -13.47
N ASN A 92 -11.07 7.95 -14.16
CA ASN A 92 -11.27 9.17 -14.96
C ASN A 92 -11.23 10.46 -14.13
N ASP A 93 -11.65 10.40 -12.87
CA ASP A 93 -11.70 11.55 -11.97
C ASP A 93 -10.59 11.52 -10.91
N ILE A 94 -9.59 10.66 -11.09
CA ILE A 94 -8.41 10.60 -10.23
C ILE A 94 -7.21 11.12 -11.01
N LYS A 95 -6.56 12.14 -10.46
CA LYS A 95 -5.27 12.62 -10.97
C LYS A 95 -4.14 11.96 -10.20
N LEU A 96 -3.22 11.34 -10.93
CA LEU A 96 -1.98 10.80 -10.39
C LEU A 96 -0.87 11.82 -10.61
N PHE A 97 -0.43 12.46 -9.53
CA PHE A 97 0.64 13.42 -9.56
C PHE A 97 1.95 12.78 -9.10
N ILE A 98 3.00 12.91 -9.90
CA ILE A 98 4.35 12.43 -9.59
C ILE A 98 5.28 13.65 -9.60
N PRO A 99 5.82 14.07 -8.44
CA PRO A 99 6.77 15.17 -8.40
C PRO A 99 8.03 14.89 -9.22
N ASN A 100 8.53 15.90 -9.94
CA ASN A 100 9.80 15.82 -10.67
C ASN A 100 10.88 16.76 -10.11
N ASP A 101 10.55 17.51 -9.06
CA ASP A 101 11.39 18.46 -8.35
C ASP A 101 11.81 17.96 -6.96
N ILE A 102 11.75 16.65 -6.73
CA ILE A 102 12.15 16.00 -5.47
C ILE A 102 13.41 15.17 -5.67
N SER A 103 14.09 14.90 -4.56
CA SER A 103 15.19 13.94 -4.50
C SER A 103 14.71 12.55 -4.92
N SER A 104 15.57 11.79 -5.61
CA SER A 104 15.26 10.40 -5.97
C SER A 104 14.89 9.59 -4.73
N TYR A 105 13.98 8.62 -4.92
CA TYR A 105 13.54 7.77 -3.81
C TYR A 105 14.73 7.14 -3.08
N ASP A 106 15.03 7.65 -1.90
CA ASP A 106 15.92 7.04 -0.90
C ASP A 106 15.37 7.32 0.51
N PRO A 107 14.81 6.33 1.21
CA PRO A 107 14.25 6.52 2.56
C PRO A 107 15.30 6.85 3.63
N LYS A 108 16.61 6.77 3.29
CA LYS A 108 17.71 7.13 4.17
C LYS A 108 18.20 8.57 3.96
N ASP A 109 17.86 9.16 2.83
CA ASP A 109 18.22 10.54 2.52
C ASP A 109 17.28 11.51 3.21
N ASP A 110 17.83 12.41 4.03
CA ASP A 110 17.05 13.45 4.72
C ASP A 110 16.43 14.45 3.74
N ASN A 111 17.07 14.70 2.59
CA ASN A 111 16.51 15.57 1.56
C ASN A 111 15.19 15.00 1.01
N TYR A 112 15.13 13.69 0.78
CA TYR A 112 13.89 13.04 0.36
C TYR A 112 12.77 13.18 1.40
N ILE A 113 13.11 13.14 2.69
CA ILE A 113 12.14 13.35 3.78
C ILE A 113 11.66 14.80 3.81
N VAL A 114 12.57 15.75 3.65
CA VAL A 114 12.24 17.18 3.57
C VAL A 114 11.31 17.45 2.37
N ASP A 115 11.60 16.87 1.21
CA ASP A 115 10.74 17.01 0.03
C ASP A 115 9.31 16.49 0.29
N ILE A 116 9.16 15.35 0.96
CA ILE A 116 7.84 14.83 1.36
C ILE A 116 7.13 15.82 2.28
N LEU A 117 7.83 16.34 3.31
CA LEU A 117 7.26 17.25 4.28
C LEU A 117 6.85 18.58 3.64
N ASP A 118 7.61 19.09 2.69
CA ASP A 118 7.30 20.30 1.94
C ASP A 118 5.98 20.16 1.16
N TYR A 119 5.75 19.02 0.52
CA TYR A 119 4.48 18.74 -0.17
C TYR A 119 3.32 18.55 0.81
N ILE A 120 3.56 17.93 1.96
CA ILE A 120 2.55 17.79 3.02
C ILE A 120 2.18 19.18 3.57
N ALA A 121 3.18 20.00 3.88
CA ALA A 121 2.97 21.35 4.39
C ALA A 121 2.24 22.24 3.38
N LEU A 122 2.64 22.19 2.11
CA LEU A 122 1.96 22.90 1.03
C LEU A 122 0.47 22.52 0.96
N TYR A 123 0.18 21.20 0.92
CA TYR A 123 -1.21 20.75 0.86
C TYR A 123 -2.05 21.25 2.05
N LEU A 124 -1.54 21.06 3.26
CA LEU A 124 -2.28 21.40 4.48
C LEU A 124 -2.48 22.90 4.66
N SER A 125 -1.50 23.71 4.23
CA SER A 125 -1.61 25.18 4.30
C SER A 125 -2.57 25.77 3.25
N GLU A 126 -2.65 25.16 2.06
CA GLU A 126 -3.46 25.70 0.96
C GLU A 126 -4.92 25.20 0.99
N THR A 127 -5.18 24.04 1.59
CA THR A 127 -6.51 23.41 1.47
C THR A 127 -7.35 23.43 2.74
N ASN A 128 -6.76 23.66 3.90
CA ASN A 128 -7.41 23.48 5.22
C ASN A 128 -8.13 22.12 5.37
N SER A 129 -7.65 21.11 4.67
CA SER A 129 -8.27 19.78 4.57
C SER A 129 -7.47 18.72 5.33
N LYS A 130 -8.01 17.52 5.38
CA LYS A 130 -7.33 16.36 5.94
C LYS A 130 -6.42 15.71 4.91
N LEU A 131 -5.31 15.17 5.36
CA LEU A 131 -4.37 14.45 4.52
C LEU A 131 -4.02 13.09 5.11
N ILE A 132 -3.96 12.08 4.24
CA ILE A 132 -3.40 10.77 4.58
C ILE A 132 -2.13 10.55 3.77
N VAL A 133 -1.07 10.16 4.47
CA VAL A 133 0.20 9.77 3.86
C VAL A 133 0.47 8.30 4.19
N ILE A 134 0.68 7.48 3.16
CA ILE A 134 0.92 6.06 3.27
C ILE A 134 2.39 5.74 3.02
N PHE A 135 2.99 5.08 4.00
CA PHE A 135 4.40 4.70 4.02
C PHE A 135 4.57 3.21 3.73
N SER A 136 5.72 2.85 3.19
CA SER A 136 6.08 1.44 2.95
C SER A 136 6.43 0.66 4.22
N ASN A 137 6.87 1.35 5.26
CA ASN A 137 7.27 0.78 6.55
C ASN A 137 7.19 1.81 7.68
N TYR A 138 7.26 1.32 8.92
CA TYR A 138 7.23 2.17 10.11
C TYR A 138 8.50 3.00 10.30
N GLU A 139 9.65 2.53 9.83
CA GLU A 139 10.93 3.25 9.98
C GLU A 139 10.87 4.61 9.28
N LEU A 140 10.43 4.64 8.01
CA LEU A 140 10.26 5.89 7.27
C LEU A 140 9.13 6.75 7.87
N LEU A 141 8.02 6.13 8.28
CA LEU A 141 6.91 6.83 8.93
C LEU A 141 7.37 7.52 10.21
N ASP A 142 8.08 6.81 11.09
CA ASP A 142 8.56 7.34 12.36
C ASP A 142 9.59 8.45 12.14
N LYS A 143 10.43 8.32 11.11
CA LYS A 143 11.41 9.34 10.75
C LYS A 143 10.72 10.61 10.25
N VAL A 144 9.74 10.51 9.34
CA VAL A 144 8.96 11.67 8.90
C VAL A 144 8.18 12.28 10.06
N TYR A 145 7.58 11.46 10.92
CA TYR A 145 6.90 11.96 12.12
C TYR A 145 7.82 12.78 13.04
N SER A 146 9.05 12.32 13.28
CA SER A 146 9.99 13.07 14.13
C SER A 146 10.34 14.44 13.56
N PHE A 147 10.43 14.58 12.25
CA PHE A 147 10.66 15.88 11.61
C PHE A 147 9.44 16.83 11.70
N THR A 148 8.21 16.30 11.86
CA THR A 148 7.05 17.19 12.06
C THR A 148 7.11 17.94 13.38
N GLU A 149 7.81 17.43 14.39
CA GLU A 149 7.94 18.07 15.70
C GLU A 149 8.74 19.38 15.65
N ASP A 150 9.57 19.58 14.63
CA ASP A 150 10.41 20.76 14.43
C ASP A 150 9.77 21.80 13.49
N ILE A 151 8.57 21.56 12.99
CA ILE A 151 7.89 22.43 12.01
C ILE A 151 6.69 23.12 12.64
N GLU A 152 6.73 24.46 12.72
CA GLU A 152 5.70 25.32 13.35
C GLU A 152 4.26 25.01 12.85
N LEU A 153 4.10 24.67 11.57
CA LEU A 153 2.80 24.32 11.00
C LEU A 153 2.12 23.19 11.77
N PHE A 154 2.89 22.19 12.19
CA PHE A 154 2.35 21.00 12.88
C PHE A 154 2.12 21.20 14.38
N GLU A 155 2.50 22.36 14.95
CA GLU A 155 2.03 22.76 16.28
C GLU A 155 0.53 23.08 16.27
N GLN A 156 0.00 23.52 15.11
CA GLN A 156 -1.39 23.93 14.94
C GLN A 156 -2.25 22.83 14.30
N ILE A 157 -1.67 21.94 13.51
CA ILE A 157 -2.38 20.87 12.80
C ILE A 157 -2.11 19.54 13.49
N PRO A 158 -3.16 18.85 14.01
CA PRO A 158 -2.99 17.55 14.63
C PRO A 158 -2.34 16.52 13.70
N VAL A 159 -1.26 15.89 14.17
CA VAL A 159 -0.59 14.80 13.48
C VAL A 159 -0.97 13.47 14.15
N LEU A 160 -1.69 12.63 13.44
CA LEU A 160 -2.07 11.30 13.85
C LEU A 160 -1.08 10.30 13.27
N ARG A 161 -0.58 9.38 14.08
CA ARG A 161 0.43 8.40 13.66
C ARG A 161 0.00 6.99 13.98
N GLN A 162 0.05 6.10 12.98
CA GLN A 162 -0.05 4.66 13.19
C GLN A 162 1.24 4.15 13.85
N SER A 163 1.09 3.30 14.87
CA SER A 163 2.18 2.56 15.50
C SER A 163 1.86 1.06 15.51
N HIS A 164 2.85 0.22 15.83
CA HIS A 164 2.65 -1.23 15.89
C HIS A 164 1.53 -1.69 16.82
N ASN A 165 1.21 -0.89 17.84
CA ASN A 165 0.19 -1.21 18.84
C ASN A 165 -1.06 -0.32 18.71
N SER A 166 -1.17 0.51 17.68
CA SER A 166 -2.34 1.37 17.52
C SER A 166 -3.56 0.59 17.08
N ASN A 167 -4.71 0.98 17.63
CA ASN A 167 -6.00 0.53 17.12
C ASN A 167 -6.35 1.40 15.89
N ASN A 168 -6.32 0.81 14.70
CA ASN A 168 -6.58 1.51 13.44
C ASN A 168 -8.00 2.11 13.39
N GLU A 169 -8.99 1.44 13.97
CA GLU A 169 -10.37 1.94 14.02
C GLU A 169 -10.47 3.21 14.89
N LYS A 170 -9.81 3.20 16.06
CA LYS A 170 -9.76 4.39 16.92
C LYS A 170 -9.06 5.56 16.23
N LEU A 171 -7.95 5.29 15.54
CA LEU A 171 -7.19 6.29 14.81
C LEU A 171 -8.02 6.90 13.68
N LEU A 172 -8.75 6.07 12.94
CA LEU A 172 -9.67 6.51 11.89
C LEU A 172 -10.83 7.34 12.44
N ASN A 173 -11.38 6.96 13.59
CA ASN A 173 -12.43 7.73 14.24
C ASN A 173 -11.94 9.12 14.66
N GLN A 174 -10.73 9.23 15.18
CA GLN A 174 -10.08 10.52 15.48
C GLN A 174 -9.90 11.36 14.20
N TYR A 175 -9.37 10.76 13.14
CA TYR A 175 -9.21 11.41 11.84
C TYR A 175 -10.55 11.95 11.30
N ASN A 176 -11.62 11.17 11.40
CA ASN A 176 -12.94 11.56 10.90
C ASN A 176 -13.56 12.73 11.69
N GLN A 177 -13.23 12.88 12.99
CA GLN A 177 -13.74 13.93 13.84
C GLN A 177 -13.05 15.29 13.66
N LEU A 178 -11.84 15.32 13.14
CA LEU A 178 -11.08 16.53 12.91
C LEU A 178 -11.49 17.19 11.58
N SER A 179 -11.48 18.52 11.53
CA SER A 179 -11.70 19.28 10.29
C SER A 179 -10.44 19.32 9.43
N GLN A 180 -9.27 19.42 10.08
CA GLN A 180 -7.95 19.39 9.45
C GLN A 180 -7.02 18.52 10.29
N CYS A 181 -6.26 17.65 9.65
CA CYS A 181 -5.22 16.84 10.30
C CYS A 181 -4.35 16.13 9.27
N LEU A 182 -3.17 15.72 9.70
CA LEU A 182 -2.28 14.81 9.01
C LEU A 182 -2.39 13.42 9.63
N LEU A 183 -2.63 12.39 8.81
CA LEU A 183 -2.58 11.01 9.24
C LEU A 183 -1.45 10.27 8.54
N LEU A 184 -0.51 9.77 9.31
CA LEU A 184 0.60 8.95 8.84
C LEU A 184 0.31 7.47 9.12
N GLY A 185 0.20 6.67 8.04
CA GLY A 185 -0.10 5.24 8.13
C GLY A 185 0.77 4.40 7.19
N THR A 186 0.75 3.09 7.36
CA THR A 186 1.39 2.14 6.46
C THR A 186 0.36 1.48 5.54
N TYR A 187 0.80 0.66 4.58
CA TYR A 187 -0.12 -0.06 3.68
C TYR A 187 -1.17 -0.88 4.43
N THR A 188 -0.81 -1.47 5.56
CA THR A 188 -1.76 -2.23 6.40
C THR A 188 -2.89 -1.36 6.95
N PHE A 189 -2.65 -0.05 7.09
CA PHE A 189 -3.68 0.89 7.48
C PHE A 189 -4.75 1.06 6.39
N THR A 190 -4.38 0.88 5.11
CA THR A 190 -5.35 1.02 4.00
C THR A 190 -6.34 -0.14 3.92
N GLU A 191 -6.03 -1.28 4.55
CA GLU A 191 -6.94 -2.42 4.63
C GLU A 191 -8.11 -2.10 5.58
N GLY A 192 -9.33 -2.09 5.04
CA GLY A 192 -10.53 -1.81 5.83
C GLY A 192 -10.85 -0.34 6.11
N ILE A 193 -10.02 0.62 5.66
CA ILE A 193 -10.33 2.04 5.80
C ILE A 193 -11.56 2.40 4.98
N ASN A 194 -12.48 3.05 5.66
CA ASN A 194 -13.56 3.79 5.05
C ASN A 194 -13.22 5.28 5.13
N LEU A 195 -12.60 5.84 4.09
CA LEU A 195 -12.43 7.29 3.99
C LEU A 195 -13.80 7.88 3.75
N VAL A 196 -14.44 8.34 4.84
CA VAL A 196 -15.78 8.90 4.78
C VAL A 196 -15.68 10.34 4.30
N SER A 197 -16.40 10.64 3.23
CA SER A 197 -17.20 11.84 2.99
C SER A 197 -16.60 13.17 2.54
N ASP A 198 -15.35 13.32 2.21
CA ASP A 198 -14.99 14.56 1.53
C ASP A 198 -15.03 14.30 0.01
N LYS A 199 -15.68 15.18 -0.75
CA LYS A 199 -15.87 15.01 -2.20
C LYS A 199 -14.52 15.02 -2.93
N ASP A 200 -13.56 15.76 -2.40
CA ASP A 200 -12.22 15.91 -2.97
C ASP A 200 -11.21 15.29 -2.02
N LYS A 201 -10.66 14.15 -2.42
CA LYS A 201 -9.77 13.35 -1.56
C LYS A 201 -8.35 13.40 -2.10
N THR A 202 -7.42 13.74 -1.22
CA THR A 202 -6.00 13.63 -1.53
C THR A 202 -5.36 12.53 -0.69
N LEU A 203 -4.59 11.68 -1.34
CA LEU A 203 -3.81 10.62 -0.73
C LEU A 203 -2.35 10.76 -1.20
N MET A 204 -1.41 10.67 -0.28
CA MET A 204 0.01 10.65 -0.62
C MET A 204 0.60 9.26 -0.38
N LEU A 205 1.36 8.77 -1.35
CA LEU A 205 2.10 7.52 -1.29
C LEU A 205 3.60 7.83 -1.36
N THR A 206 4.35 7.38 -0.38
CA THR A 206 5.80 7.59 -0.37
C THR A 206 6.54 6.63 -1.29
N LYS A 207 5.90 5.51 -1.71
CA LYS A 207 6.52 4.47 -2.52
C LYS A 207 5.48 3.62 -3.22
N LEU A 208 5.84 3.02 -4.35
CA LEU A 208 5.07 1.93 -4.96
C LEU A 208 5.01 0.71 -4.01
N PRO A 209 3.83 0.07 -3.85
CA PRO A 209 3.59 -0.97 -2.85
C PRO A 209 4.15 -2.34 -3.27
N PHE A 210 5.42 -2.39 -3.64
CA PHE A 210 6.09 -3.66 -3.89
C PHE A 210 6.22 -4.48 -2.61
N PRO A 211 5.99 -5.79 -2.67
CA PRO A 211 6.24 -6.68 -1.54
C PRO A 211 7.72 -6.62 -1.12
N VAL A 212 7.98 -6.89 0.16
CA VAL A 212 9.36 -7.01 0.64
C VAL A 212 10.01 -8.20 -0.08
N PRO A 213 11.18 -8.03 -0.71
CA PRO A 213 11.88 -9.12 -1.35
C PRO A 213 12.13 -10.24 -0.33
N LYS A 214 11.45 -11.34 -0.50
CA LYS A 214 11.77 -12.57 0.24
C LYS A 214 12.89 -13.20 -0.57
N GLY A 215 14.05 -13.45 0.01
CA GLY A 215 15.21 -14.03 -0.66
C GLY A 215 14.99 -15.44 -1.23
N ASP A 216 13.78 -15.75 -1.63
CA ASP A 216 13.35 -17.00 -2.22
C ASP A 216 13.55 -16.92 -3.73
N SER A 217 14.35 -17.82 -4.27
CA SER A 217 14.64 -17.98 -5.70
C SER A 217 13.40 -18.28 -6.57
N PHE A 218 12.24 -18.44 -5.97
CA PHE A 218 10.99 -18.82 -6.63
C PHE A 218 10.09 -17.63 -7.00
N ARG A 219 10.37 -16.41 -6.50
CA ARG A 219 9.56 -15.23 -6.88
C ARG A 219 10.19 -14.58 -8.10
N ASP A 220 9.55 -14.76 -9.24
CA ASP A 220 9.84 -13.97 -10.43
C ASP A 220 9.17 -12.60 -10.29
N PHE A 221 9.98 -11.54 -10.42
CA PHE A 221 9.50 -10.16 -10.33
C PHE A 221 8.27 -9.89 -11.22
N TYR A 222 8.29 -10.36 -12.47
CA TYR A 222 7.21 -10.07 -13.42
C TYR A 222 5.96 -10.93 -13.22
N THR A 223 6.09 -12.13 -12.67
CA THR A 223 4.97 -13.06 -12.51
C THR A 223 4.34 -12.99 -11.12
N THR A 224 5.05 -12.46 -10.12
CA THR A 224 4.56 -12.40 -8.74
C THR A 224 4.62 -11.01 -8.14
N ASP A 225 5.82 -10.40 -8.03
CA ASP A 225 5.98 -9.16 -7.27
C ASP A 225 5.33 -7.95 -7.94
N LEU A 226 5.48 -7.82 -9.27
CA LEU A 226 4.87 -6.73 -10.02
C LEU A 226 3.33 -6.83 -10.05
N PRO A 227 2.70 -7.98 -10.34
CA PRO A 227 1.25 -8.11 -10.24
C PRO A 227 0.72 -7.79 -8.84
N GLU A 228 1.38 -8.27 -7.77
CA GLU A 228 1.00 -7.98 -6.39
C GLU A 228 1.06 -6.47 -6.11
N ALA A 229 2.14 -5.80 -6.54
CA ALA A 229 2.29 -4.35 -6.39
C ALA A 229 1.20 -3.57 -7.14
N VAL A 230 0.87 -3.97 -8.37
CA VAL A 230 -0.20 -3.35 -9.16
C VAL A 230 -1.56 -3.52 -8.50
N ILE A 231 -1.87 -4.70 -7.98
CA ILE A 231 -3.12 -4.97 -7.26
C ILE A 231 -3.22 -4.08 -6.03
N HIS A 232 -2.17 -4.03 -5.19
CA HIS A 232 -2.15 -3.19 -4.00
C HIS A 232 -2.27 -1.70 -4.33
N PHE A 233 -1.56 -1.24 -5.35
CA PHE A 233 -1.65 0.13 -5.82
C PHE A 233 -3.08 0.50 -6.24
N ARG A 234 -3.73 -0.34 -7.03
CA ARG A 234 -5.13 -0.14 -7.45
C ARG A 234 -6.10 -0.18 -6.26
N GLN A 235 -5.87 -1.06 -5.28
CA GLN A 235 -6.68 -1.12 -4.07
C GLN A 235 -6.57 0.16 -3.23
N ILE A 236 -5.36 0.72 -3.11
CA ILE A 236 -5.12 1.97 -2.39
C ILE A 236 -5.81 3.13 -3.09
N ILE A 237 -5.64 3.26 -4.42
CA ILE A 237 -6.29 4.31 -5.20
C ILE A 237 -7.81 4.20 -5.16
N GLY A 238 -8.34 2.99 -5.17
CA GLY A 238 -9.77 2.73 -5.01
C GLY A 238 -10.36 3.19 -3.67
N ARG A 239 -9.51 3.60 -2.70
CA ARG A 239 -9.97 4.26 -1.48
C ARG A 239 -10.24 5.75 -1.67
N VAL A 240 -9.63 6.35 -2.68
CA VAL A 240 -9.85 7.77 -3.01
C VAL A 240 -11.20 7.96 -3.72
N LYS A 241 -11.55 7.06 -4.65
CA LYS A 241 -12.82 7.13 -5.39
C LYS A 241 -13.72 5.93 -5.05
N ARG A 242 -14.93 6.19 -4.60
CA ARG A 242 -15.95 5.17 -4.28
C ARG A 242 -17.25 5.35 -5.04
N SER A 243 -17.58 6.59 -5.42
CA SER A 243 -18.75 6.93 -6.22
C SER A 243 -18.33 7.55 -7.56
N SER A 244 -19.27 7.64 -8.49
CA SER A 244 -19.05 8.33 -9.76
C SER A 244 -18.81 9.84 -9.60
N GLU A 245 -19.18 10.41 -8.46
CA GLU A 245 -19.05 11.85 -8.18
C GLU A 245 -17.76 12.21 -7.45
N ASP A 246 -17.05 11.21 -6.89
CA ASP A 246 -15.81 11.43 -6.16
C ASP A 246 -14.68 11.80 -7.15
N LYS A 247 -13.98 12.88 -6.85
CA LYS A 247 -12.72 13.26 -7.48
C LYS A 247 -11.58 13.06 -6.51
N GLY A 248 -10.35 13.00 -7.00
CA GLY A 248 -9.24 12.90 -6.08
C GLY A 248 -7.88 13.07 -6.75
N VAL A 249 -6.90 13.33 -5.90
CA VAL A 249 -5.49 13.38 -6.27
C VAL A 249 -4.74 12.31 -5.50
N VAL A 250 -3.96 11.54 -6.21
CA VAL A 250 -2.97 10.64 -5.61
C VAL A 250 -1.60 11.21 -5.93
N LEU A 251 -0.88 11.63 -4.90
CA LEU A 251 0.50 12.09 -5.00
C LEU A 251 1.44 10.92 -4.71
N LEU A 252 2.33 10.60 -5.64
CA LEU A 252 3.27 9.49 -5.52
C LEU A 252 4.71 9.99 -5.54
N PHE A 253 5.44 9.82 -4.43
CA PHE A 253 6.84 10.19 -4.28
C PHE A 253 7.82 9.10 -4.77
N ASP A 254 7.48 8.39 -5.82
CA ASP A 254 8.30 7.31 -6.37
C ASP A 254 8.44 7.47 -7.87
N ASP A 255 9.52 8.12 -8.30
CA ASP A 255 9.85 8.42 -9.69
C ASP A 255 10.07 7.17 -10.55
N ARG A 256 10.26 6.01 -9.92
CA ARG A 256 10.43 4.73 -10.61
C ARG A 256 9.22 4.36 -11.46
N ILE A 257 8.02 4.88 -11.12
CA ILE A 257 6.82 4.70 -11.94
C ILE A 257 6.98 5.33 -13.33
N MET A 258 7.82 6.36 -13.48
CA MET A 258 8.08 7.05 -14.75
C MET A 258 9.30 6.49 -15.48
N THR A 259 10.30 6.00 -14.74
CA THR A 259 11.64 5.69 -15.26
C THR A 259 11.86 4.19 -15.52
N LYS A 260 11.12 3.30 -14.87
CA LYS A 260 11.35 1.85 -14.97
C LYS A 260 10.52 1.19 -16.08
N PRO A 261 10.99 0.06 -16.64
CA PRO A 261 10.30 -0.65 -17.74
C PRO A 261 8.87 -1.08 -17.39
N TYR A 262 8.56 -1.26 -16.11
CA TYR A 262 7.24 -1.69 -15.65
C TYR A 262 6.22 -0.53 -15.49
N LYS A 263 6.56 0.70 -15.88
CA LYS A 263 5.67 1.87 -15.72
C LYS A 263 4.25 1.64 -16.26
N ASN A 264 4.15 1.01 -17.41
CA ASN A 264 2.84 0.78 -18.06
C ASN A 264 1.96 -0.20 -17.25
N ALA A 265 2.54 -1.01 -16.35
CA ALA A 265 1.78 -1.87 -15.48
C ALA A 265 0.88 -1.09 -14.52
N PHE A 266 1.33 0.09 -14.11
CA PHE A 266 0.61 0.97 -13.21
C PHE A 266 -0.19 2.05 -13.97
N LEU A 267 0.41 2.66 -14.99
CA LEU A 267 -0.14 3.85 -15.64
C LEU A 267 -1.28 3.55 -16.61
N LYS A 268 -1.37 2.36 -17.18
CA LYS A 268 -2.41 2.00 -18.16
C LYS A 268 -3.85 2.15 -17.65
N TYR A 269 -4.04 2.22 -16.33
CA TYR A 269 -5.36 2.37 -15.72
C TYR A 269 -5.84 3.82 -15.67
N PHE A 270 -4.96 4.77 -15.89
CA PHE A 270 -5.27 6.20 -15.88
C PHE A 270 -5.37 6.74 -17.29
N PRO A 271 -6.31 7.66 -17.58
CA PRO A 271 -6.22 8.52 -18.77
C PRO A 271 -4.87 9.25 -18.78
N GLU A 272 -4.28 9.41 -19.95
CA GLU A 272 -2.94 10.03 -20.09
C GLU A 272 -2.91 11.45 -19.50
N GLU A 273 -3.98 12.22 -19.71
CA GLU A 273 -4.16 13.57 -19.17
C GLU A 273 -4.27 13.64 -17.65
N ASN A 274 -4.53 12.51 -16.99
CA ASN A 274 -4.61 12.41 -15.54
C ASN A 274 -3.29 11.99 -14.89
N VAL A 275 -2.26 11.67 -15.67
CA VAL A 275 -0.92 11.38 -15.17
C VAL A 275 -0.07 12.64 -15.33
N ILE A 276 0.21 13.30 -14.22
CA ILE A 276 0.91 14.58 -14.16
C ILE A 276 2.29 14.35 -13.54
N HIS A 277 3.35 14.61 -14.30
CA HIS A 277 4.73 14.53 -13.84
C HIS A 277 5.34 15.92 -13.91
N ASP A 278 5.28 16.67 -12.80
CA ASP A 278 5.59 18.10 -12.78
C ASP A 278 6.06 18.55 -11.39
N THR A 279 6.29 19.86 -11.23
CA THR A 279 6.82 20.50 -10.03
C THR A 279 5.74 20.80 -8.99
N ARG A 280 6.19 21.26 -7.84
CA ARG A 280 5.38 21.71 -6.69
C ARG A 280 4.43 22.84 -7.06
N GLU A 281 4.84 23.76 -7.96
CA GLU A 281 4.00 24.87 -8.43
C GLU A 281 2.77 24.35 -9.19
N THR A 282 2.97 23.35 -10.04
CA THR A 282 1.84 22.71 -10.75
C THR A 282 0.94 21.93 -9.79
N PHE A 283 1.51 21.28 -8.78
CA PHE A 283 0.70 20.65 -7.73
C PHE A 283 -0.14 21.67 -6.97
N LYS A 284 0.44 22.80 -6.59
CA LYS A 284 -0.28 23.91 -5.96
C LYS A 284 -1.44 24.41 -6.85
N ALA A 285 -1.17 24.66 -8.12
CA ALA A 285 -2.22 25.08 -9.07
C ALA A 285 -3.35 24.05 -9.21
N LEU A 286 -3.02 22.76 -9.14
CA LEU A 286 -3.99 21.67 -9.17
C LEU A 286 -4.96 21.71 -7.98
N LEU A 287 -4.48 22.07 -6.78
CA LEU A 287 -5.31 22.16 -5.57
C LEU A 287 -6.41 23.21 -5.67
N PHE A 288 -6.21 24.27 -6.46
CA PHE A 288 -7.22 25.32 -6.69
C PHE A 288 -8.20 24.99 -7.82
N GLY A 289 -7.95 23.95 -8.59
CA GLY A 289 -8.81 23.49 -9.69
C GLY A 289 -9.67 22.28 -9.38
N LEU A 290 -9.57 21.76 -8.18
CA LEU A 290 -10.41 20.69 -7.63
C LEU A 290 -11.66 21.30 -7.00
#